data_565574b63c5a682c628375529b6e9f22
#
_entry.id   565574b63c5a682c628375529b6e9f22
#
_cell.length_a   1.000
_cell.length_b   1.000
_cell.length_c   1.000
_cell.angle_alpha   90.00
_cell.angle_beta   90.00
_cell.angle_gamma   90.00
#
_symmetry.space_group_name_H-M   'P 1'
#
loop_
_entity.id
_entity.type
_entity.pdbx_description
1 polymer ?
#
loop_
_entity_poly.entity_id
_entity_poly.type
_entity_poly.pdbx_seq_one_letter_code
_entity_poly.pdbx_strand_id
1 'polypeptide(L)'
;MGANDERENTLNQLLTEMDGFGTNSGVIILAATNRVDILDKALLRAGRFDRQIFVDLPDLPDRVAIFNVHLRKIKTDDTVDVDLLARQTPGFSGADIANVCNEAALIAARHNKQSVGRQDFIDAVDRIIGGLEKRSKITTDEEKRSIAVHEAGHATISWHLRYANPLIKVTIVPRGKALGAAWYLPEERQITPT
;
A
#
# COMPACT_ATOMS: atom_id res chain seq x y z
N MET A 1 -38.37 13.66 8.74
CA MET A 1 -38.22 12.73 7.60
C MET A 1 -36.78 12.82 7.20
N GLY A 2 -36.02 11.83 7.52
CA GLY A 2 -34.59 11.95 7.57
C GLY A 2 -33.89 11.08 6.51
N ALA A 3 -32.60 11.33 6.32
CA ALA A 3 -31.72 10.61 5.41
C ALA A 3 -31.71 9.07 5.59
N ASN A 4 -32.23 8.56 6.72
CA ASN A 4 -32.41 7.14 6.94
C ASN A 4 -33.60 6.58 6.14
N ASP A 5 -34.71 7.32 6.03
CA ASP A 5 -35.88 6.87 5.31
C ASP A 5 -35.61 6.74 3.80
N GLU A 6 -34.81 7.64 3.24
CA GLU A 6 -34.38 7.57 1.83
C GLU A 6 -33.47 6.37 1.55
N ARG A 7 -32.54 6.08 2.48
CA ARG A 7 -31.66 4.92 2.35
C ARG A 7 -32.42 3.61 2.44
N GLU A 8 -33.37 3.51 3.36
CA GLU A 8 -34.21 2.32 3.54
C GLU A 8 -35.11 2.10 2.31
N ASN A 9 -35.69 3.17 1.77
CA ASN A 9 -36.49 3.08 0.55
C ASN A 9 -35.63 2.64 -0.65
N THR A 10 -34.42 3.21 -0.82
CA THR A 10 -33.50 2.83 -1.90
C THR A 10 -33.06 1.37 -1.76
N LEU A 11 -32.77 0.91 -0.54
CA LEU A 11 -32.40 -0.47 -0.28
C LEU A 11 -33.53 -1.41 -0.64
N ASN A 12 -34.75 -1.11 -0.17
CA ASN A 12 -35.94 -1.94 -0.45
C ASN A 12 -36.27 -2.01 -1.94
N GLN A 13 -36.11 -0.90 -2.67
CA GLN A 13 -36.25 -0.88 -4.12
C GLN A 13 -35.20 -1.75 -4.79
N LEU A 14 -33.92 -1.62 -4.40
CA LEU A 14 -32.85 -2.45 -4.93
C LEU A 14 -33.10 -3.94 -4.70
N LEU A 15 -33.54 -4.32 -3.49
CA LEU A 15 -33.86 -5.71 -3.17
C LEU A 15 -35.03 -6.23 -4.03
N THR A 16 -36.03 -5.41 -4.26
CA THR A 16 -37.21 -5.76 -5.10
C THR A 16 -36.76 -5.97 -6.57
N GLU A 17 -35.95 -5.07 -7.09
CA GLU A 17 -35.43 -5.21 -8.47
C GLU A 17 -34.54 -6.44 -8.62
N MET A 18 -33.66 -6.72 -7.63
CA MET A 18 -32.83 -7.92 -7.66
C MET A 18 -33.65 -9.21 -7.64
N ASP A 19 -34.71 -9.27 -6.82
CA ASP A 19 -35.62 -10.42 -6.74
C ASP A 19 -36.46 -10.56 -8.03
N GLY A 20 -36.68 -9.47 -8.76
CA GLY A 20 -37.35 -9.42 -10.06
C GLY A 20 -36.54 -9.98 -11.22
N PHE A 21 -35.19 -10.03 -11.11
CA PHE A 21 -34.35 -10.73 -12.07
C PHE A 21 -34.46 -12.24 -11.83
N GLY A 22 -35.55 -12.87 -12.26
CA GLY A 22 -35.76 -14.30 -12.11
C GLY A 22 -34.61 -15.14 -12.71
N THR A 23 -34.49 -16.38 -12.25
CA THR A 23 -33.40 -17.33 -12.52
C THR A 23 -33.07 -17.59 -14.00
N ASN A 24 -33.83 -17.05 -14.95
CA ASN A 24 -33.70 -17.29 -16.40
C ASN A 24 -33.32 -16.04 -17.23
N SER A 25 -32.99 -14.91 -16.64
CA SER A 25 -32.71 -13.68 -17.40
C SER A 25 -31.32 -13.63 -18.03
N GLY A 26 -30.40 -14.54 -17.64
CA GLY A 26 -29.01 -14.52 -18.12
C GLY A 26 -28.19 -13.30 -17.65
N VAL A 27 -28.72 -12.51 -16.70
CA VAL A 27 -28.06 -11.34 -16.15
C VAL A 27 -27.29 -11.73 -14.89
N ILE A 28 -26.02 -11.32 -14.82
CA ILE A 28 -25.16 -11.48 -13.64
C ILE A 28 -24.93 -10.09 -13.05
N ILE A 29 -25.28 -9.91 -11.79
CA ILE A 29 -25.08 -8.65 -11.06
C ILE A 29 -23.76 -8.75 -10.29
N LEU A 30 -22.89 -7.78 -10.51
CA LEU A 30 -21.62 -7.64 -9.80
C LEU A 30 -21.60 -6.32 -9.03
N ALA A 31 -21.16 -6.36 -7.78
CA ALA A 31 -20.95 -5.18 -6.96
C ALA A 31 -19.57 -5.27 -6.30
N ALA A 32 -18.97 -4.12 -6.02
CA ALA A 32 -17.71 -4.04 -5.29
C ALA A 32 -17.82 -3.01 -4.16
N THR A 33 -17.22 -3.32 -3.02
CA THR A 33 -17.15 -2.43 -1.87
C THR A 33 -15.87 -2.68 -1.08
N ASN A 34 -15.33 -1.62 -0.48
CA ASN A 34 -14.25 -1.75 0.50
C ASN A 34 -14.77 -1.99 1.92
N ARG A 35 -16.11 -1.93 2.11
CA ARG A 35 -16.75 -2.04 3.43
C ARG A 35 -17.90 -3.01 3.38
N VAL A 36 -17.60 -4.28 3.53
CA VAL A 36 -18.60 -5.35 3.65
C VAL A 36 -19.35 -5.23 4.98
N ASP A 37 -18.71 -4.71 6.01
CA ASP A 37 -19.21 -4.54 7.37
C ASP A 37 -20.47 -3.67 7.46
N ILE A 38 -20.64 -2.71 6.53
CA ILE A 38 -21.80 -1.80 6.51
C ILE A 38 -22.93 -2.24 5.56
N LEU A 39 -22.71 -3.32 4.79
CA LEU A 39 -23.75 -3.82 3.90
C LEU A 39 -24.89 -4.46 4.69
N ASP A 40 -26.12 -4.20 4.25
CA ASP A 40 -27.27 -4.89 4.80
C ASP A 40 -27.20 -6.40 4.50
N LYS A 41 -27.43 -7.21 5.53
CA LYS A 41 -27.39 -8.68 5.42
C LYS A 41 -28.41 -9.22 4.41
N ALA A 42 -29.48 -8.48 4.13
CA ALA A 42 -30.46 -8.85 3.12
C ALA A 42 -29.86 -8.89 1.70
N LEU A 43 -28.86 -8.06 1.41
CA LEU A 43 -28.15 -8.07 0.12
C LEU A 43 -27.29 -9.33 -0.07
N LEU A 44 -26.82 -9.94 1.02
CA LEU A 44 -25.90 -11.07 1.00
C LEU A 44 -26.60 -12.44 1.04
N ARG A 45 -27.93 -12.46 0.90
CA ARG A 45 -28.72 -13.69 0.89
C ARG A 45 -28.67 -14.39 -0.48
N ALA A 46 -28.99 -15.69 -0.46
CA ALA A 46 -29.10 -16.50 -1.68
C ALA A 46 -30.06 -15.86 -2.70
N GLY A 47 -29.65 -15.88 -3.97
CA GLY A 47 -30.38 -15.23 -5.07
C GLY A 47 -30.05 -13.74 -5.27
N ARG A 48 -29.15 -13.17 -4.48
CA ARG A 48 -28.66 -11.79 -4.57
C ARG A 48 -27.14 -11.83 -4.66
N PHE A 49 -26.40 -11.11 -3.79
CA PHE A 49 -24.94 -11.19 -3.72
C PHE A 49 -24.50 -12.37 -2.83
N ASP A 50 -24.83 -13.55 -3.23
CA ASP A 50 -24.56 -14.79 -2.49
C ASP A 50 -23.11 -15.27 -2.61
N ARG A 51 -22.38 -14.80 -3.63
CA ARG A 51 -20.97 -15.08 -3.81
C ARG A 51 -20.11 -13.88 -3.46
N GLN A 52 -19.35 -14.01 -2.40
CA GLN A 52 -18.39 -12.99 -1.96
C GLN A 52 -17.00 -13.42 -2.37
N ILE A 53 -16.31 -12.54 -3.09
CA ILE A 53 -14.91 -12.72 -3.48
C ILE A 53 -14.11 -11.67 -2.72
N PHE A 54 -13.24 -12.12 -1.85
CA PHE A 54 -12.31 -11.26 -1.15
C PHE A 54 -11.07 -11.05 -2.02
N VAL A 55 -10.69 -9.79 -2.20
CA VAL A 55 -9.46 -9.41 -2.90
C VAL A 55 -8.48 -8.94 -1.85
N ASP A 56 -7.55 -9.82 -1.52
CA ASP A 56 -6.50 -9.54 -0.54
C ASP A 56 -5.43 -8.60 -1.11
N LEU A 57 -4.53 -8.13 -0.22
CA LEU A 57 -3.35 -7.39 -0.65
C LEU A 57 -2.44 -8.31 -1.49
N PRO A 58 -1.77 -7.76 -2.52
CA PRO A 58 -0.93 -8.56 -3.41
C PRO A 58 0.28 -9.14 -2.67
N ASP A 59 0.61 -10.39 -2.96
CA ASP A 59 1.85 -11.02 -2.53
C ASP A 59 3.07 -10.52 -3.33
N LEU A 60 4.26 -11.05 -3.08
CA LEU A 60 5.47 -10.57 -3.74
C LEU A 60 5.43 -10.76 -5.27
N PRO A 61 5.08 -11.92 -5.85
CA PRO A 61 4.90 -12.09 -7.28
C PRO A 61 3.86 -11.15 -7.89
N ASP A 62 2.74 -10.95 -7.22
CA ASP A 62 1.68 -10.04 -7.66
C ASP A 62 2.17 -8.60 -7.69
N ARG A 63 2.92 -8.16 -6.66
CA ARG A 63 3.50 -6.81 -6.63
C ARG A 63 4.48 -6.60 -7.78
N VAL A 64 5.32 -7.58 -8.11
CA VAL A 64 6.19 -7.55 -9.30
C VAL A 64 5.37 -7.35 -10.57
N ALA A 65 4.29 -8.12 -10.73
CA ALA A 65 3.41 -8.00 -11.89
C ALA A 65 2.75 -6.61 -11.97
N ILE A 66 2.28 -6.08 -10.83
CA ILE A 66 1.66 -4.74 -10.75
C ILE A 66 2.69 -3.64 -11.08
N PHE A 67 3.92 -3.72 -10.54
CA PHE A 67 4.98 -2.78 -10.91
C PHE A 67 5.24 -2.80 -12.42
N ASN A 68 5.36 -3.98 -13.02
CA ASN A 68 5.57 -4.12 -14.46
C ASN A 68 4.46 -3.46 -15.29
N VAL A 69 3.21 -3.50 -14.83
CA VAL A 69 2.08 -2.82 -15.50
C VAL A 69 2.26 -1.29 -15.44
N HIS A 70 2.59 -0.75 -14.28
CA HIS A 70 2.72 0.70 -14.11
C HIS A 70 3.99 1.27 -14.74
N LEU A 71 5.09 0.52 -14.73
CA LEU A 71 6.36 0.91 -15.33
C LEU A 71 6.32 1.02 -16.86
N ARG A 72 5.39 0.33 -17.54
CA ARG A 72 5.23 0.44 -19.00
C ARG A 72 5.01 1.89 -19.50
N LYS A 73 4.49 2.74 -18.64
CA LYS A 73 4.18 4.15 -18.97
C LYS A 73 5.27 5.12 -18.56
N ILE A 74 6.34 4.62 -17.95
CA ILE A 74 7.41 5.42 -17.35
C ILE A 74 8.72 5.05 -18.03
N LYS A 75 9.49 6.03 -18.47
CA LYS A 75 10.83 5.78 -18.99
C LYS A 75 11.78 5.55 -17.81
N THR A 76 12.16 4.33 -17.57
CA THR A 76 13.12 3.93 -16.55
C THR A 76 14.53 3.78 -17.12
N ASP A 77 15.54 3.87 -16.26
CA ASP A 77 16.92 3.49 -16.60
C ASP A 77 17.24 2.04 -16.16
N ASP A 78 18.43 1.58 -16.51
CA ASP A 78 18.87 0.19 -16.25
C ASP A 78 19.13 -0.10 -14.76
N THR A 79 19.05 0.90 -13.88
CA THR A 79 19.28 0.73 -12.44
C THR A 79 18.03 0.25 -11.70
N VAL A 80 16.86 0.25 -12.38
CA VAL A 80 15.59 -0.11 -11.79
C VAL A 80 15.41 -1.62 -11.75
N ASP A 81 15.42 -2.17 -10.54
CA ASP A 81 15.16 -3.58 -10.27
C ASP A 81 13.75 -3.74 -9.67
N VAL A 82 12.85 -4.35 -10.45
CA VAL A 82 11.44 -4.51 -10.08
C VAL A 82 11.27 -5.47 -8.91
N ASP A 83 12.08 -6.55 -8.86
CA ASP A 83 12.03 -7.50 -7.75
C ASP A 83 12.43 -6.84 -6.44
N LEU A 84 13.46 -5.99 -6.47
CA LEU A 84 13.87 -5.22 -5.31
C LEU A 84 12.78 -4.24 -4.87
N LEU A 85 12.14 -3.53 -5.80
CA LEU A 85 11.04 -2.61 -5.50
C LEU A 85 9.87 -3.34 -4.85
N ALA A 86 9.49 -4.49 -5.38
CA ALA A 86 8.42 -5.31 -4.82
C ALA A 86 8.74 -5.82 -3.40
N ARG A 87 10.00 -6.18 -3.14
CA ARG A 87 10.47 -6.56 -1.79
C ARG A 87 10.46 -5.38 -0.81
N GLN A 88 10.71 -4.16 -1.28
CA GLN A 88 10.72 -2.95 -0.46
C GLN A 88 9.31 -2.38 -0.16
N THR A 89 8.27 -2.96 -0.76
CA THR A 89 6.88 -2.50 -0.62
C THR A 89 5.93 -3.58 -0.08
N PRO A 90 6.28 -4.25 1.05
CA PRO A 90 5.39 -5.24 1.66
C PRO A 90 4.09 -4.58 2.12
N GLY A 91 2.96 -5.26 1.91
CA GLY A 91 1.65 -4.76 2.32
C GLY A 91 1.08 -3.61 1.48
N PHE A 92 1.74 -3.25 0.38
CA PHE A 92 1.22 -2.24 -0.54
C PHE A 92 0.13 -2.84 -1.43
N SER A 93 -0.95 -2.08 -1.59
CA SER A 93 -1.98 -2.35 -2.58
C SER A 93 -1.52 -1.95 -3.99
N GLY A 94 -2.27 -2.36 -5.01
CA GLY A 94 -2.02 -1.89 -6.38
C GLY A 94 -2.09 -0.37 -6.52
N ALA A 95 -2.96 0.30 -5.75
CA ALA A 95 -3.04 1.76 -5.72
C ALA A 95 -1.80 2.40 -5.10
N ASP A 96 -1.24 1.81 -4.03
CA ASP A 96 -0.01 2.29 -3.42
C ASP A 96 1.18 2.16 -4.37
N ILE A 97 1.27 1.03 -5.09
CA ILE A 97 2.31 0.80 -6.11
C ILE A 97 2.19 1.80 -7.26
N ALA A 98 0.98 2.08 -7.73
CA ALA A 98 0.75 3.10 -8.74
C ALA A 98 1.21 4.48 -8.25
N ASN A 99 0.94 4.80 -6.98
CA ASN A 99 1.37 6.05 -6.35
C ASN A 99 2.90 6.12 -6.23
N VAL A 100 3.58 5.03 -5.86
CA VAL A 100 5.06 4.95 -5.86
C VAL A 100 5.62 5.27 -7.25
N CYS A 101 5.09 4.65 -8.28
CA CYS A 101 5.53 4.88 -9.66
C CYS A 101 5.35 6.35 -10.09
N ASN A 102 4.22 6.92 -9.73
CA ASN A 102 3.90 8.33 -10.04
C ASN A 102 4.81 9.31 -9.28
N GLU A 103 5.02 9.06 -7.99
CA GLU A 103 5.89 9.89 -7.15
C GLU A 103 7.37 9.81 -7.60
N ALA A 104 7.85 8.62 -7.97
CA ALA A 104 9.20 8.45 -8.51
C ALA A 104 9.40 9.26 -9.81
N ALA A 105 8.40 9.26 -10.70
CA ALA A 105 8.42 10.07 -11.92
C ALA A 105 8.44 11.58 -11.61
N LEU A 106 7.67 12.02 -10.60
CA LEU A 106 7.67 13.41 -10.15
C LEU A 106 9.03 13.82 -9.54
N ILE A 107 9.66 12.93 -8.77
CA ILE A 107 10.99 13.17 -8.19
C ILE A 107 12.03 13.32 -9.32
N ALA A 108 12.03 12.39 -10.29
CA ALA A 108 12.94 12.47 -11.44
C ALA A 108 12.74 13.77 -12.24
N ALA A 109 11.48 14.16 -12.48
CA ALA A 109 11.15 15.41 -13.17
C ALA A 109 11.65 16.64 -12.43
N ARG A 110 11.53 16.69 -11.10
CA ARG A 110 12.08 17.79 -10.28
C ARG A 110 13.59 17.92 -10.34
N HIS A 111 14.27 16.80 -10.57
CA HIS A 111 15.72 16.76 -10.75
C HIS A 111 16.14 16.92 -12.23
N ASN A 112 15.22 17.27 -13.14
CA ASN A 112 15.43 17.40 -14.57
C ASN A 112 16.05 16.15 -15.23
N LYS A 113 15.76 14.95 -14.71
CA LYS A 113 16.22 13.69 -15.27
C LYS A 113 15.41 13.30 -16.50
N GLN A 114 16.03 12.58 -17.44
CA GLN A 114 15.38 12.07 -18.66
C GLN A 114 14.74 10.69 -18.48
N SER A 115 15.04 10.02 -17.37
CA SER A 115 14.55 8.70 -16.98
C SER A 115 14.49 8.60 -15.47
N VAL A 116 13.63 7.68 -14.99
CA VAL A 116 13.47 7.40 -13.56
C VAL A 116 14.43 6.30 -13.18
N GLY A 117 15.28 6.56 -12.18
CA GLY A 117 16.26 5.61 -11.68
C GLY A 117 15.86 5.00 -10.34
N ARG A 118 16.67 4.02 -9.91
CA ARG A 118 16.49 3.33 -8.62
C ARG A 118 16.35 4.28 -7.44
N GLN A 119 17.17 5.35 -7.38
CA GLN A 119 17.14 6.29 -6.27
C GLN A 119 15.81 7.04 -6.19
N ASP A 120 15.21 7.39 -7.34
CA ASP A 120 13.93 8.10 -7.38
C ASP A 120 12.80 7.22 -6.81
N PHE A 121 12.85 5.90 -7.04
CA PHE A 121 11.92 4.95 -6.44
C PHE A 121 12.13 4.80 -4.94
N ILE A 122 13.37 4.71 -4.47
CA ILE A 122 13.68 4.66 -3.04
C ILE A 122 13.14 5.90 -2.34
N ASP A 123 13.38 7.07 -2.90
CA ASP A 123 12.90 8.34 -2.35
C ASP A 123 11.36 8.44 -2.38
N ALA A 124 10.72 7.88 -3.42
CA ALA A 124 9.26 7.79 -3.52
C ALA A 124 8.67 6.90 -2.43
N VAL A 125 9.23 5.70 -2.23
CA VAL A 125 8.80 4.77 -1.17
C VAL A 125 8.98 5.43 0.20
N ASP A 126 10.15 6.02 0.45
CA ASP A 126 10.44 6.75 1.69
C ASP A 126 9.41 7.86 1.96
N ARG A 127 9.02 8.59 0.92
CA ARG A 127 8.06 9.68 1.02
C ARG A 127 6.64 9.20 1.30
N ILE A 128 6.23 8.09 0.70
CA ILE A 128 4.90 7.51 0.88
C ILE A 128 4.76 6.91 2.27
N ILE A 129 5.75 6.14 2.73
CA ILE A 129 5.69 5.49 4.03
C ILE A 129 6.00 6.48 5.18
N GLY A 130 7.07 7.27 5.03
CA GLY A 130 7.54 8.19 6.08
C GLY A 130 6.89 9.56 6.05
N GLY A 131 6.18 9.91 4.98
CA GLY A 131 5.66 11.25 4.75
C GLY A 131 6.74 12.23 4.24
N LEU A 132 6.34 13.50 4.11
CA LEU A 132 7.25 14.56 3.65
C LEU A 132 8.37 14.78 4.65
N GLU A 133 9.58 14.94 4.12
CA GLU A 133 10.75 15.38 4.89
C GLU A 133 10.51 16.74 5.51
N LYS A 134 10.70 16.86 6.82
CA LYS A 134 10.57 18.13 7.55
C LYS A 134 11.90 18.87 7.54
N ARG A 135 12.14 19.65 6.49
CA ARG A 135 13.36 20.47 6.38
C ARG A 135 13.40 21.64 7.37
N SER A 136 12.26 22.03 7.92
CA SER A 136 12.14 23.18 8.82
C SER A 136 12.40 22.85 10.29
N LYS A 137 12.60 21.58 10.64
CA LYS A 137 12.92 21.23 12.02
C LYS A 137 14.42 21.41 12.25
N ILE A 138 14.75 22.52 12.92
CA ILE A 138 16.11 22.78 13.40
C ILE A 138 16.37 21.77 14.52
N THR A 139 17.16 20.75 14.24
CA THR A 139 17.66 19.80 15.24
C THR A 139 19.08 20.21 15.60
N THR A 140 19.36 20.32 16.88
CA THR A 140 20.71 20.57 17.36
C THR A 140 21.61 19.37 17.05
N ASP A 141 22.92 19.58 17.01
CA ASP A 141 23.85 18.47 16.74
C ASP A 141 23.83 17.42 17.86
N GLU A 142 23.51 17.82 19.08
CA GLU A 142 23.31 16.93 20.22
C GLU A 142 22.04 16.07 20.05
N GLU A 143 20.93 16.66 19.61
CA GLU A 143 19.70 15.91 19.29
C GLU A 143 19.93 14.94 18.13
N LYS A 144 20.63 15.35 17.05
CA LYS A 144 20.97 14.48 15.94
C LYS A 144 21.80 13.28 16.40
N ARG A 145 22.78 13.53 17.26
CA ARG A 145 23.62 12.48 17.83
C ARG A 145 22.81 11.50 18.69
N SER A 146 21.92 12.02 19.52
CA SER A 146 21.03 11.20 20.37
C SER A 146 20.12 10.30 19.51
N ILE A 147 19.49 10.87 18.47
CA ILE A 147 18.67 10.11 17.52
C ILE A 147 19.50 9.07 16.78
N ALA A 148 20.70 9.44 16.32
CA ALA A 148 21.58 8.51 15.59
C ALA A 148 21.98 7.31 16.45
N VAL A 149 22.31 7.54 17.73
CA VAL A 149 22.66 6.47 18.68
C VAL A 149 21.45 5.57 18.94
N HIS A 150 20.24 6.15 19.08
CA HIS A 150 19.00 5.40 19.26
C HIS A 150 18.71 4.48 18.07
N GLU A 151 18.75 5.02 16.87
CA GLU A 151 18.48 4.24 15.63
C GLU A 151 19.59 3.21 15.36
N ALA A 152 20.85 3.56 15.65
CA ALA A 152 21.96 2.62 15.57
C ALA A 152 21.80 1.44 16.55
N GLY A 153 21.24 1.70 17.74
CA GLY A 153 20.88 0.66 18.70
C GLY A 153 19.89 -0.34 18.12
N HIS A 154 18.79 0.16 17.54
CA HIS A 154 17.80 -0.70 16.85
C HIS A 154 18.45 -1.50 15.73
N ALA A 155 19.26 -0.85 14.90
CA ALA A 155 19.97 -1.50 13.78
C ALA A 155 20.92 -2.61 14.26
N THR A 156 21.71 -2.34 15.30
CA THR A 156 22.68 -3.30 15.84
C THR A 156 21.99 -4.53 16.42
N ILE A 157 20.91 -4.32 17.20
CA ILE A 157 20.16 -5.43 17.79
C ILE A 157 19.54 -6.28 16.67
N SER A 158 18.90 -5.67 15.68
CA SER A 158 18.30 -6.39 14.55
C SER A 158 19.34 -7.18 13.74
N TRP A 159 20.54 -6.60 13.55
CA TRP A 159 21.62 -7.27 12.84
C TRP A 159 22.12 -8.54 13.55
N HIS A 160 22.13 -8.54 14.86
CA HIS A 160 22.63 -9.66 15.66
C HIS A 160 21.55 -10.72 15.99
N LEU A 161 20.28 -10.37 15.90
CA LEU A 161 19.20 -11.31 16.21
C LEU A 161 18.84 -12.17 15.00
N ARG A 162 18.92 -13.49 15.17
CA ARG A 162 18.66 -14.50 14.12
C ARG A 162 17.26 -14.41 13.50
N TYR A 163 16.28 -13.96 14.29
CA TYR A 163 14.87 -13.93 13.88
C TYR A 163 14.34 -12.51 13.68
N ALA A 164 15.19 -11.50 13.68
CA ALA A 164 14.80 -10.15 13.35
C ALA A 164 14.67 -9.98 11.84
N ASN A 165 13.73 -9.14 11.43
CA ASN A 165 13.59 -8.79 10.02
C ASN A 165 14.88 -8.12 9.50
N PRO A 166 15.33 -8.42 8.27
CA PRO A 166 16.50 -7.80 7.69
C PRO A 166 16.38 -6.28 7.65
N LEU A 167 17.41 -5.60 8.11
CA LEU A 167 17.49 -4.14 8.10
C LEU A 167 17.78 -3.65 6.68
N ILE A 168 16.94 -2.74 6.17
CA ILE A 168 17.11 -2.12 4.86
C ILE A 168 17.88 -0.80 4.98
N LYS A 169 17.48 0.03 5.94
CA LYS A 169 17.95 1.42 6.04
C LYS A 169 17.78 1.96 7.45
N VAL A 170 18.70 2.79 7.85
CA VAL A 170 18.60 3.64 9.05
C VAL A 170 18.70 5.09 8.62
N THR A 171 17.88 5.95 9.17
CA THR A 171 17.89 7.39 8.86
C THR A 171 17.60 8.22 10.11
N ILE A 172 18.27 9.35 10.20
CA ILE A 172 18.01 10.39 11.20
C ILE A 172 17.24 11.57 10.59
N VAL A 173 16.82 11.45 9.34
CA VAL A 173 16.04 12.49 8.65
C VAL A 173 14.62 12.47 9.19
N PRO A 174 14.13 13.56 9.79
CA PRO A 174 12.78 13.61 10.35
C PRO A 174 11.73 13.58 9.24
N ARG A 175 10.78 12.65 9.35
CA ARG A 175 9.65 12.53 8.41
C ARG A 175 8.34 12.36 9.20
N GLY A 176 7.30 13.06 8.79
CA GLY A 176 6.01 12.98 9.46
C GLY A 176 6.10 13.28 10.96
N LYS A 177 5.81 12.30 11.81
CA LYS A 177 5.93 12.40 13.29
C LYS A 177 7.25 11.84 13.82
N ALA A 178 8.00 11.09 13.02
CA ALA A 178 9.25 10.43 13.40
C ALA A 178 10.44 11.38 13.30
N LEU A 179 11.37 11.27 14.25
CA LEU A 179 12.64 12.01 14.28
C LEU A 179 13.77 11.26 13.56
N GLY A 180 13.66 9.93 13.53
CA GLY A 180 14.51 8.98 12.82
C GLY A 180 13.70 7.72 12.54
N ALA A 181 14.25 6.77 11.82
CA ALA A 181 13.62 5.47 11.58
C ALA A 181 14.64 4.42 11.16
N ALA A 182 14.45 3.21 11.66
CA ALA A 182 15.06 1.99 11.13
C ALA A 182 14.00 1.23 10.33
N TRP A 183 14.34 0.89 9.10
CA TRP A 183 13.42 0.24 8.15
C TRP A 183 13.83 -1.20 7.97
N TYR A 184 12.84 -2.09 8.05
CA TYR A 184 13.03 -3.52 7.97
C TYR A 184 12.28 -4.10 6.78
N LEU A 185 12.83 -5.15 6.19
CA LEU A 185 12.14 -5.98 5.21
C LEU A 185 11.39 -7.07 5.98
N PRO A 186 10.06 -7.02 6.09
CA PRO A 186 9.35 -8.13 6.70
C PRO A 186 9.55 -9.37 5.83
N GLU A 187 10.02 -10.47 6.42
CA GLU A 187 9.94 -11.77 5.78
C GLU A 187 8.46 -12.15 5.69
N GLU A 188 7.95 -12.31 4.49
CA GLU A 188 6.66 -12.96 4.27
C GLU A 188 6.81 -14.44 4.67
N ARG A 189 6.62 -14.71 5.97
CA ARG A 189 6.55 -16.08 6.44
C ARG A 189 5.27 -16.67 5.89
N GLN A 190 5.39 -17.63 4.98
CA GLN A 190 4.31 -18.58 4.73
C GLN A 190 4.04 -19.28 6.07
N ILE A 191 2.93 -18.93 6.71
CA ILE A 191 2.39 -19.70 7.81
C ILE A 191 1.89 -20.98 7.17
N THR A 192 2.74 -22.02 7.13
CA THR A 192 2.30 -23.37 6.84
C THR A 192 1.43 -23.78 8.03
N PRO A 193 0.12 -24.00 7.84
CA PRO A 193 -0.68 -24.57 8.91
C PRO A 193 -0.13 -25.96 9.21
N THR A 194 0.26 -26.19 10.46
CA THR A 194 0.55 -27.52 11.02
C THR A 194 -0.74 -28.29 11.21
#